data_40cf73a9fa0efc9c5c8fe562a11a7fca
#
_entry.id   40cf73a9fa0efc9c5c8fe562a11a7fca
#
_cell.length_a   1.000
_cell.length_b   1.000
_cell.length_c   1.000
_cell.angle_alpha   90.00
_cell.angle_beta   90.00
_cell.angle_gamma   90.00
#
_symmetry.space_group_name_H-M   'P 1'
#
loop_
_entity.id
_entity.type
_entity.pdbx_description
1 polymer ?
#
loop_
_entity_poly.entity_id
_entity_poly.type
_entity_poly.pdbx_seq_one_letter_code
_entity_poly.pdbx_strand_id
1 'polypeptide(L)'
;MKINVQQQINVIVDTGCANLFSVKFAIERLGFNVIISDDINVIKQADKVILPGVGSAKHAMANIIEKGLVKTLQNLKQPVLGFCLGMQLMTESSTESSSGDIIKCLGLIPTKVTPLEAHGNRLPHMGWNTLTTLVSHPVFNGIALGDYFYFVHSFAAPISEYTLANCQYGSEFSAVIAKDNFIGCQFHPERSGKLGSKIIKNFLELKNS
;
A
#
# COMPACT_ATOMS: atom_id res chain seq x y z
N MET A 1 5.65 21.38 -16.68
CA MET A 1 5.15 22.18 -15.56
C MET A 1 5.74 21.58 -14.29
N LYS A 2 6.55 22.28 -13.52
CA LYS A 2 7.08 21.76 -12.23
C LYS A 2 5.94 21.73 -11.23
N ILE A 3 5.69 20.57 -10.61
CA ILE A 3 4.72 20.44 -9.52
C ILE A 3 5.21 21.33 -8.38
N ASN A 4 4.36 22.22 -7.90
CA ASN A 4 4.70 23.05 -6.74
C ASN A 4 4.53 22.21 -5.48
N VAL A 5 5.60 21.54 -5.06
CA VAL A 5 5.67 20.60 -3.95
C VAL A 5 5.16 21.19 -2.63
N GLN A 6 5.25 22.50 -2.46
CA GLN A 6 4.80 23.19 -1.23
C GLN A 6 3.28 23.43 -1.17
N GLN A 7 2.56 23.26 -2.28
CA GLN A 7 1.10 23.46 -2.32
C GLN A 7 0.33 22.14 -2.39
N GLN A 8 1.00 21.00 -2.62
CA GLN A 8 0.35 19.70 -2.70
C GLN A 8 -0.09 19.23 -1.31
N ILE A 9 -1.36 18.87 -1.18
CA ILE A 9 -1.94 18.31 0.04
C ILE A 9 -1.82 16.78 -0.01
N ASN A 10 -0.94 16.22 0.82
CA ASN A 10 -0.80 14.78 0.96
C ASN A 10 -1.40 14.36 2.30
N VAL A 11 -2.19 13.30 2.30
CA VAL A 11 -2.87 12.82 3.51
C VAL A 11 -2.53 11.36 3.75
N ILE A 12 -2.06 11.06 4.95
CA ILE A 12 -1.98 9.70 5.50
C ILE A 12 -3.29 9.45 6.24
N VAL A 13 -4.04 8.45 5.81
CA VAL A 13 -5.30 8.08 6.47
C VAL A 13 -4.99 7.44 7.81
N ASP A 14 -5.55 8.02 8.89
CA ASP A 14 -5.51 7.40 10.21
C ASP A 14 -6.58 6.32 10.33
N THR A 15 -6.20 5.09 10.04
CA THR A 15 -7.04 3.90 10.20
C THR A 15 -7.03 3.33 11.62
N GLY A 16 -6.40 4.01 12.58
CA GLY A 16 -6.19 3.49 13.93
C GLY A 16 -5.12 2.38 14.01
N CYS A 17 -4.41 2.11 12.92
CA CYS A 17 -3.31 1.14 12.87
C CYS A 17 -1.97 1.85 12.99
N ALA A 18 -1.04 1.27 13.75
CA ALA A 18 0.22 1.90 14.15
C ALA A 18 1.19 2.20 12.99
N ASN A 19 2.20 3.01 13.30
CA ASN A 19 3.35 3.41 12.47
C ASN A 19 3.10 4.52 11.45
N LEU A 20 2.08 5.36 11.65
CA LEU A 20 1.79 6.52 10.81
C LEU A 20 2.97 7.50 10.76
N PHE A 21 3.68 7.69 11.88
CA PHE A 21 4.82 8.61 11.97
C PHE A 21 6.03 8.18 11.13
N SER A 22 6.29 6.87 10.99
CA SER A 22 7.37 6.40 10.12
C SER A 22 7.09 6.75 8.65
N VAL A 23 5.83 6.60 8.21
CA VAL A 23 5.39 7.01 6.87
C VAL A 23 5.47 8.53 6.72
N LYS A 24 5.00 9.28 7.72
CA LYS A 24 5.08 10.74 7.73
C LYS A 24 6.53 11.21 7.56
N PHE A 25 7.44 10.76 8.39
CA PHE A 25 8.85 11.14 8.31
C PHE A 25 9.51 10.72 6.99
N ALA A 26 9.10 9.58 6.40
CA ALA A 26 9.61 9.18 5.09
C ALA A 26 9.22 10.18 4.00
N ILE A 27 7.98 10.69 4.02
CA ILE A 27 7.46 11.69 3.09
C ILE A 27 8.13 13.06 3.33
N GLU A 28 8.20 13.50 4.58
CA GLU A 28 8.81 14.79 4.95
C GLU A 28 10.29 14.88 4.57
N ARG A 29 11.06 13.78 4.71
CA ARG A 29 12.45 13.71 4.24
C ARG A 29 12.62 13.89 2.72
N LEU A 30 11.56 13.66 1.95
CA LEU A 30 11.54 13.92 0.50
C LEU A 30 11.17 15.36 0.16
N GLY A 31 10.89 16.20 1.18
CA GLY A 31 10.52 17.61 1.02
C GLY A 31 9.04 17.85 0.77
N PHE A 32 8.18 16.83 0.96
CA PHE A 32 6.73 16.99 0.81
C PHE A 32 6.07 17.19 2.18
N ASN A 33 5.07 18.07 2.21
CA ASN A 33 4.19 18.20 3.38
C ASN A 33 3.18 17.07 3.40
N VAL A 34 2.82 16.58 4.59
CA VAL A 34 1.82 15.52 4.75
C VAL A 34 1.07 15.68 6.07
N ILE A 35 -0.22 15.41 6.04
CA ILE A 35 -1.14 15.48 7.18
C ILE A 35 -1.59 14.06 7.52
N ILE A 36 -1.65 13.71 8.80
CA ILE A 36 -2.32 12.50 9.30
C ILE A 36 -3.73 12.90 9.67
N SER A 37 -4.74 12.23 9.11
CA SER A 37 -6.14 12.57 9.36
C SER A 37 -7.09 11.39 9.13
N ASP A 38 -8.17 11.36 9.90
CA ASP A 38 -9.39 10.56 9.67
C ASP A 38 -10.60 11.45 9.29
N ASP A 39 -10.40 12.76 9.16
CA ASP A 39 -11.45 13.67 8.70
C ASP A 39 -11.75 13.44 7.21
N ILE A 40 -13.01 13.11 6.93
CA ILE A 40 -13.51 12.82 5.58
C ILE A 40 -13.27 13.99 4.61
N ASN A 41 -13.42 15.23 5.06
CA ASN A 41 -13.25 16.41 4.21
C ASN A 41 -11.78 16.63 3.87
N VAL A 42 -10.89 16.44 4.84
CA VAL A 42 -9.43 16.52 4.63
C VAL A 42 -8.97 15.45 3.64
N ILE A 43 -9.44 14.21 3.79
CA ILE A 43 -9.11 13.09 2.90
C ILE A 43 -9.61 13.35 1.48
N LYS A 44 -10.83 13.84 1.31
CA LYS A 44 -11.43 14.14 -0.01
C LYS A 44 -10.73 15.29 -0.73
N GLN A 45 -10.18 16.26 -0.01
CA GLN A 45 -9.49 17.42 -0.57
C GLN A 45 -8.00 17.17 -0.84
N ALA A 46 -7.48 16.02 -0.45
CA ALA A 46 -6.08 15.68 -0.69
C ALA A 46 -5.77 15.50 -2.18
N ASP A 47 -4.58 15.92 -2.59
CA ASP A 47 -4.03 15.62 -3.93
C ASP A 47 -3.53 14.19 -4.02
N LYS A 48 -2.98 13.66 -2.90
CA LYS A 48 -2.48 12.29 -2.76
C LYS A 48 -2.91 11.71 -1.41
N VAL A 49 -3.33 10.46 -1.43
CA VAL A 49 -3.73 9.74 -0.23
C VAL A 49 -2.82 8.54 -0.02
N ILE A 50 -2.35 8.37 1.18
CA ILE A 50 -1.58 7.20 1.61
C ILE A 50 -2.44 6.40 2.58
N LEU A 51 -2.61 5.12 2.31
CA LEU A 51 -3.29 4.16 3.15
C LEU A 51 -2.25 3.22 3.79
N PRO A 52 -1.68 3.58 4.93
CA PRO A 52 -0.75 2.71 5.63
C PRO A 52 -1.52 1.61 6.36
N GLY A 53 -0.82 0.57 6.77
CA GLY A 53 -1.42 -0.43 7.63
C GLY A 53 -0.39 -1.40 8.18
N VAL A 54 -0.54 -1.71 9.46
CA VAL A 54 0.14 -2.81 10.16
C VAL A 54 -0.87 -3.51 11.05
N GLY A 55 -0.63 -4.78 11.37
CA GLY A 55 -1.56 -5.60 12.15
C GLY A 55 -2.46 -6.44 11.26
N SER A 56 -3.71 -6.68 11.66
CA SER A 56 -4.62 -7.57 10.94
C SER A 56 -5.69 -6.83 10.14
N ALA A 57 -6.10 -7.40 9.03
CA ALA A 57 -7.18 -6.89 8.18
C ALA A 57 -8.49 -6.72 8.96
N LYS A 58 -8.81 -7.65 9.87
CA LYS A 58 -10.03 -7.59 10.70
C LYS A 58 -10.07 -6.33 11.56
N HIS A 59 -8.99 -6.02 12.26
CA HIS A 59 -8.92 -4.86 13.14
C HIS A 59 -8.95 -3.55 12.33
N ALA A 60 -8.18 -3.48 11.26
CA ALA A 60 -8.12 -2.30 10.40
C ALA A 60 -9.46 -2.00 9.74
N MET A 61 -10.15 -3.01 9.22
CA MET A 61 -11.50 -2.82 8.64
C MET A 61 -12.53 -2.42 9.68
N ALA A 62 -12.48 -2.97 10.90
CA ALA A 62 -13.37 -2.55 12.00
C ALA A 62 -13.21 -1.05 12.29
N ASN A 63 -11.98 -0.55 12.41
CA ASN A 63 -11.70 0.87 12.64
C ASN A 63 -12.16 1.74 11.46
N ILE A 64 -11.92 1.33 10.22
CA ILE A 64 -12.37 2.04 9.01
C ILE A 64 -13.88 2.15 8.97
N ILE A 65 -14.59 1.09 9.38
CA ILE A 65 -16.06 1.08 9.46
C ILE A 65 -16.54 2.00 10.59
N GLU A 66 -15.96 1.89 11.78
CA GLU A 66 -16.30 2.73 12.95
C GLU A 66 -16.11 4.22 12.65
N LYS A 67 -15.03 4.59 11.96
CA LYS A 67 -14.74 5.97 11.53
C LYS A 67 -15.59 6.42 10.32
N GLY A 68 -16.44 5.57 9.74
CA GLY A 68 -17.28 5.89 8.59
C GLY A 68 -16.51 6.13 7.29
N LEU A 69 -15.27 5.65 7.19
CA LEU A 69 -14.35 5.95 6.08
C LEU A 69 -14.56 5.08 4.84
N VAL A 70 -15.29 3.96 4.92
CA VAL A 70 -15.44 2.99 3.82
C VAL A 70 -15.85 3.66 2.51
N LYS A 71 -16.99 4.37 2.50
CA LYS A 71 -17.51 5.02 1.30
C LYS A 71 -16.59 6.14 0.80
N THR A 72 -15.92 6.84 1.71
CA THR A 72 -14.95 7.88 1.35
C THR A 72 -13.79 7.27 0.59
N LEU A 73 -13.14 6.25 1.15
CA LEU A 73 -12.01 5.58 0.51
C LEU A 73 -12.39 4.93 -0.83
N GLN A 74 -13.59 4.33 -0.92
CA GLN A 74 -14.09 3.74 -2.16
C GLN A 74 -14.33 4.74 -3.30
N ASN A 75 -14.58 6.00 -2.99
CA ASN A 75 -14.94 7.01 -3.97
C ASN A 75 -13.83 8.01 -4.27
N LEU A 76 -12.63 7.81 -3.74
CA LEU A 76 -11.48 8.67 -4.04
C LEU A 76 -11.15 8.63 -5.53
N LYS A 77 -10.83 9.79 -6.09
CA LYS A 77 -10.44 9.94 -7.52
C LYS A 77 -8.96 10.30 -7.68
N GLN A 78 -8.39 10.93 -6.66
CA GLN A 78 -6.95 11.21 -6.60
C GLN A 78 -6.16 9.92 -6.38
N PRO A 79 -4.86 9.91 -6.74
CA PRO A 79 -4.01 8.74 -6.53
C PRO A 79 -3.94 8.31 -5.06
N VAL A 80 -4.05 7.02 -4.82
CA VAL A 80 -3.99 6.38 -3.51
C VAL A 80 -2.88 5.33 -3.50
N LEU A 81 -2.00 5.37 -2.49
CA LEU A 81 -0.94 4.37 -2.32
C LEU A 81 -1.10 3.62 -1.00
N GLY A 82 -1.32 2.31 -1.07
CA GLY A 82 -1.38 1.41 0.08
C GLY A 82 -0.04 0.76 0.40
N PHE A 83 0.34 0.68 1.70
CA PHE A 83 1.54 0.00 2.17
C PHE A 83 1.16 -1.25 2.97
N CYS A 84 1.71 -2.40 2.63
CA CYS A 84 1.53 -3.67 3.30
C CYS A 84 0.03 -3.99 3.55
N LEU A 85 -0.42 -3.92 4.80
CA LEU A 85 -1.84 -4.10 5.11
C LEU A 85 -2.72 -3.09 4.36
N GLY A 86 -2.27 -1.84 4.15
CA GLY A 86 -3.00 -0.85 3.37
C GLY A 86 -3.25 -1.29 1.93
N MET A 87 -2.30 -1.97 1.27
CA MET A 87 -2.52 -2.64 0.00
C MET A 87 -3.57 -3.74 0.12
N GLN A 88 -3.47 -4.59 1.14
CA GLN A 88 -4.39 -5.70 1.35
C GLN A 88 -5.83 -5.23 1.60
N LEU A 89 -6.00 -4.11 2.30
CA LEU A 89 -7.31 -3.48 2.51
C LEU A 89 -7.96 -2.98 1.21
N MET A 90 -7.20 -2.70 0.16
CA MET A 90 -7.74 -2.33 -1.16
C MET A 90 -8.38 -3.51 -1.90
N THR A 91 -8.08 -4.75 -1.53
CA THR A 91 -8.62 -5.95 -2.19
C THR A 91 -10.08 -6.20 -1.83
N GLU A 92 -10.69 -7.23 -2.41
CA GLU A 92 -12.06 -7.65 -2.08
C GLU A 92 -12.17 -8.22 -0.67
N SER A 93 -11.19 -9.04 -0.28
CA SER A 93 -11.23 -9.75 1.00
C SER A 93 -9.86 -10.26 1.43
N SER A 94 -9.73 -10.55 2.71
CA SER A 94 -8.58 -11.23 3.30
C SER A 94 -9.05 -12.41 4.16
N THR A 95 -8.30 -13.49 4.12
CA THR A 95 -8.48 -14.63 5.03
C THR A 95 -7.61 -14.52 6.28
N GLU A 96 -6.99 -13.37 6.52
CA GLU A 96 -6.19 -13.10 7.71
C GLU A 96 -7.08 -12.97 8.96
N SER A 97 -7.46 -14.10 9.50
CA SER A 97 -8.33 -14.19 10.68
C SER A 97 -7.94 -15.42 11.51
N SER A 98 -7.94 -15.25 12.82
CA SER A 98 -7.70 -16.37 13.76
C SER A 98 -8.83 -17.41 13.79
N SER A 99 -10.01 -17.04 13.32
CA SER A 99 -11.22 -17.88 13.23
C SER A 99 -11.42 -18.51 11.85
N GLY A 100 -10.56 -18.20 10.85
CA GLY A 100 -10.76 -18.67 9.47
C GLY A 100 -11.84 -17.88 8.70
N ASP A 101 -12.38 -16.81 9.28
CA ASP A 101 -13.40 -16.00 8.64
C ASP A 101 -12.83 -15.21 7.46
N ILE A 102 -13.65 -15.00 6.44
CA ILE A 102 -13.33 -14.10 5.34
C ILE A 102 -13.64 -12.66 5.77
N ILE A 103 -12.62 -11.82 5.82
CA ILE A 103 -12.75 -10.41 6.12
C ILE A 103 -13.02 -9.66 4.82
N LYS A 104 -14.20 -9.05 4.70
CA LYS A 104 -14.51 -8.15 3.57
C LYS A 104 -13.67 -6.88 3.69
N CYS A 105 -12.93 -6.56 2.64
CA CYS A 105 -12.10 -5.36 2.54
C CYS A 105 -12.81 -4.26 1.73
N LEU A 106 -12.07 -3.28 1.22
CA LEU A 106 -12.63 -2.12 0.51
C LEU A 106 -13.17 -2.45 -0.89
N GLY A 107 -12.73 -3.55 -1.52
CA GLY A 107 -13.21 -3.99 -2.83
C GLY A 107 -12.80 -3.06 -3.99
N LEU A 108 -11.66 -2.40 -3.89
CA LEU A 108 -11.14 -1.47 -4.91
C LEU A 108 -10.43 -2.21 -6.05
N ILE A 109 -9.70 -3.27 -5.71
CA ILE A 109 -8.94 -4.10 -6.65
C ILE A 109 -9.50 -5.53 -6.56
N PRO A 110 -10.01 -6.12 -7.68
CA PRO A 110 -10.65 -7.44 -7.67
C PRO A 110 -9.64 -8.58 -7.51
N THR A 111 -9.13 -8.74 -6.32
CA THR A 111 -8.27 -9.85 -5.90
C THR A 111 -8.51 -10.14 -4.42
N LYS A 112 -8.02 -11.26 -3.92
CA LYS A 112 -8.21 -11.72 -2.54
C LYS A 112 -6.87 -11.99 -1.90
N VAL A 113 -6.73 -11.61 -0.64
CA VAL A 113 -5.52 -11.90 0.15
C VAL A 113 -5.69 -13.25 0.81
N THR A 114 -4.71 -14.14 0.62
CA THR A 114 -4.68 -15.51 1.14
C THR A 114 -3.36 -15.78 1.87
N PRO A 115 -3.27 -16.85 2.68
CA PRO A 115 -1.99 -17.25 3.27
C PRO A 115 -0.91 -17.43 2.19
N LEU A 116 0.30 -16.94 2.47
CA LEU A 116 1.44 -17.13 1.59
C LEU A 116 1.92 -18.58 1.69
N GLU A 117 1.99 -19.28 0.56
CA GLU A 117 2.55 -20.64 0.48
C GLU A 117 4.08 -20.58 0.54
N ALA A 118 4.61 -20.77 1.73
CA ALA A 118 6.03 -20.55 2.01
C ALA A 118 6.93 -21.73 1.61
N HIS A 119 6.37 -22.91 1.28
CA HIS A 119 7.10 -24.12 0.86
C HIS A 119 8.33 -24.43 1.72
N GLY A 120 8.15 -24.43 3.05
CA GLY A 120 9.20 -24.71 4.03
C GLY A 120 10.00 -23.48 4.51
N ASN A 121 9.81 -22.31 3.90
CA ASN A 121 10.34 -21.07 4.45
C ASN A 121 9.58 -20.66 5.71
N ARG A 122 10.20 -19.88 6.58
CA ARG A 122 9.55 -19.37 7.80
C ARG A 122 8.53 -18.28 7.48
N LEU A 123 7.39 -18.30 8.16
CA LEU A 123 6.43 -17.18 8.18
C LEU A 123 6.52 -16.44 9.53
N PRO A 124 6.33 -15.11 9.54
CA PRO A 124 6.10 -14.25 8.35
C PRO A 124 7.32 -14.21 7.41
N HIS A 125 7.10 -13.95 6.11
CA HIS A 125 8.14 -13.47 5.20
C HIS A 125 8.65 -12.15 5.77
N MET A 126 9.81 -12.15 6.38
CA MET A 126 10.40 -10.99 7.05
C MET A 126 11.82 -10.77 6.57
N GLY A 127 12.07 -9.62 5.98
CA GLY A 127 13.40 -9.23 5.51
C GLY A 127 13.40 -8.57 4.13
N TRP A 128 14.58 -8.50 3.55
CA TRP A 128 14.81 -7.91 2.24
C TRP A 128 14.64 -8.97 1.16
N ASN A 129 13.86 -8.63 0.13
CA ASN A 129 13.66 -9.49 -1.03
C ASN A 129 13.54 -8.64 -2.30
N THR A 130 13.65 -9.28 -3.47
CA THR A 130 13.73 -8.61 -4.77
C THR A 130 12.43 -8.72 -5.55
N LEU A 131 12.23 -7.78 -6.47
CA LEU A 131 11.17 -7.88 -7.47
C LEU A 131 11.65 -8.78 -8.61
N THR A 132 10.83 -9.78 -8.97
CA THR A 132 11.12 -10.76 -10.03
C THR A 132 10.51 -10.39 -11.38
N THR A 133 9.46 -9.57 -11.37
CA THR A 133 8.80 -9.03 -12.56
C THR A 133 8.46 -7.57 -12.32
N LEU A 134 8.48 -6.75 -13.37
CA LEU A 134 8.20 -5.33 -13.28
C LEU A 134 7.49 -4.86 -14.56
N VAL A 135 6.24 -4.46 -14.43
CA VAL A 135 5.47 -3.85 -15.52
C VAL A 135 5.85 -2.37 -15.62
N SER A 136 5.90 -1.83 -16.84
CA SER A 136 6.19 -0.41 -17.04
C SER A 136 5.08 0.45 -16.40
N HIS A 137 5.44 1.19 -15.35
CA HIS A 137 4.54 2.11 -14.64
C HIS A 137 5.35 3.26 -14.03
N PRO A 138 4.85 4.50 -14.01
CA PRO A 138 5.58 5.67 -13.49
C PRO A 138 6.05 5.52 -12.04
N VAL A 139 5.33 4.76 -11.20
CA VAL A 139 5.73 4.50 -9.80
C VAL A 139 7.09 3.80 -9.70
N PHE A 140 7.52 3.11 -10.77
CA PHE A 140 8.80 2.39 -10.84
C PHE A 140 9.92 3.18 -11.54
N ASN A 141 9.77 4.46 -11.78
CA ASN A 141 10.83 5.26 -12.38
C ASN A 141 12.14 5.14 -11.60
N GLY A 142 13.19 4.59 -12.24
CA GLY A 142 14.49 4.33 -11.64
C GLY A 142 14.52 3.18 -10.63
N ILE A 143 13.55 2.27 -10.70
CA ILE A 143 13.55 0.95 -10.06
C ILE A 143 13.86 -0.10 -11.12
N ALA A 144 14.64 -1.10 -10.78
CA ALA A 144 15.04 -2.18 -11.65
C ALA A 144 14.70 -3.55 -11.07
N LEU A 145 14.64 -4.58 -11.93
CA LEU A 145 14.60 -5.96 -11.48
C LEU A 145 15.80 -6.28 -10.60
N GLY A 146 15.57 -7.01 -9.51
CA GLY A 146 16.61 -7.34 -8.54
C GLY A 146 16.83 -6.28 -7.46
N ASP A 147 16.15 -5.13 -7.54
CA ASP A 147 16.15 -4.14 -6.45
C ASP A 147 15.48 -4.71 -5.20
N TYR A 148 16.08 -4.44 -4.02
CA TYR A 148 15.63 -4.99 -2.75
C TYR A 148 14.66 -4.07 -2.04
N PHE A 149 13.58 -4.69 -1.52
CA PHE A 149 12.58 -4.04 -0.66
C PHE A 149 12.37 -4.83 0.62
N TYR A 150 11.92 -4.16 1.68
CA TYR A 150 11.69 -4.78 2.98
C TYR A 150 10.24 -5.27 3.10
N PHE A 151 10.08 -6.56 3.37
CA PHE A 151 8.80 -7.24 3.53
C PHE A 151 8.62 -7.71 4.98
N VAL A 152 7.38 -7.70 5.46
CA VAL A 152 6.95 -8.40 6.68
C VAL A 152 5.47 -8.75 6.57
N HIS A 153 5.16 -9.99 6.13
CA HIS A 153 3.78 -10.44 5.95
C HIS A 153 3.70 -11.97 5.93
N SER A 154 2.52 -12.51 6.30
CA SER A 154 2.19 -13.95 6.19
C SER A 154 1.08 -14.21 5.18
N PHE A 155 0.44 -13.16 4.69
CA PHE A 155 -0.63 -13.20 3.70
C PHE A 155 -0.24 -12.32 2.52
N ALA A 156 -0.71 -12.68 1.32
CA ALA A 156 -0.40 -11.95 0.09
C ALA A 156 -1.54 -12.06 -0.92
N ALA A 157 -1.59 -11.11 -1.85
CA ALA A 157 -2.42 -11.20 -3.04
C ALA A 157 -1.73 -12.11 -4.08
N PRO A 158 -2.44 -13.07 -4.70
CA PRO A 158 -1.90 -13.87 -5.79
C PRO A 158 -1.61 -13.01 -7.02
N ILE A 159 -0.85 -13.57 -7.96
CA ILE A 159 -0.64 -12.96 -9.26
C ILE A 159 -1.97 -12.86 -10.00
N SER A 160 -2.23 -11.70 -10.60
CA SER A 160 -3.45 -11.40 -11.35
C SER A 160 -3.17 -10.35 -12.44
N GLU A 161 -4.19 -10.00 -13.22
CA GLU A 161 -4.11 -8.90 -14.20
C GLU A 161 -3.81 -7.52 -13.57
N TYR A 162 -4.02 -7.39 -12.27
CA TYR A 162 -3.72 -6.16 -11.49
C TYR A 162 -2.28 -6.11 -10.98
N THR A 163 -1.49 -7.15 -11.20
CA THR A 163 -0.12 -7.24 -10.69
C THR A 163 0.83 -6.38 -11.53
N LEU A 164 1.49 -5.43 -10.90
CA LEU A 164 2.53 -4.61 -11.52
C LEU A 164 3.95 -5.13 -11.24
N ALA A 165 4.15 -5.81 -10.13
CA ALA A 165 5.43 -6.42 -9.78
C ALA A 165 5.22 -7.67 -8.94
N ASN A 166 6.05 -8.69 -9.19
CA ASN A 166 6.06 -9.96 -8.46
C ASN A 166 7.21 -10.00 -7.48
N CYS A 167 7.06 -10.83 -6.47
CA CYS A 167 8.14 -11.28 -5.60
C CYS A 167 7.95 -12.77 -5.33
N GLN A 168 9.03 -13.49 -5.03
CA GLN A 168 9.00 -14.91 -4.72
C GLN A 168 9.47 -15.16 -3.29
N TYR A 169 8.66 -15.90 -2.53
CA TYR A 169 9.03 -16.42 -1.21
C TYR A 169 8.28 -17.73 -0.95
N GLY A 170 8.90 -18.84 -1.34
CA GLY A 170 8.20 -20.09 -1.55
C GLY A 170 7.43 -20.03 -2.88
N SER A 171 6.18 -19.57 -2.86
CA SER A 171 5.41 -19.24 -4.05
C SER A 171 5.63 -17.79 -4.51
N GLU A 172 5.27 -17.49 -5.76
CA GLU A 172 5.19 -16.12 -6.25
C GLU A 172 3.92 -15.44 -5.72
N PHE A 173 4.03 -14.13 -5.48
CA PHE A 173 2.92 -13.28 -5.07
C PHE A 173 3.05 -11.88 -5.65
N SER A 174 1.95 -11.12 -5.63
CA SER A 174 1.93 -9.73 -6.06
C SER A 174 2.65 -8.84 -5.05
N ALA A 175 3.83 -8.33 -5.40
CA ALA A 175 4.56 -7.35 -4.61
C ALA A 175 3.97 -5.94 -4.77
N VAL A 176 3.43 -5.64 -5.96
CA VAL A 176 2.69 -4.39 -6.23
C VAL A 176 1.48 -4.71 -7.09
N ILE A 177 0.33 -4.17 -6.71
CA ILE A 177 -0.92 -4.23 -7.49
C ILE A 177 -1.41 -2.83 -7.80
N ALA A 178 -2.13 -2.67 -8.91
CA ALA A 178 -2.80 -1.42 -9.23
C ALA A 178 -4.09 -1.62 -10.02
N LYS A 179 -5.04 -0.71 -9.81
CA LYS A 179 -6.24 -0.55 -10.61
C LYS A 179 -6.73 0.89 -10.50
N ASP A 180 -7.01 1.50 -11.64
CA ASP A 180 -7.45 2.90 -11.72
C ASP A 180 -6.46 3.84 -11.00
N ASN A 181 -6.92 4.59 -10.00
CA ASN A 181 -6.11 5.50 -9.18
C ASN A 181 -5.51 4.84 -7.91
N PHE A 182 -5.72 3.54 -7.71
CA PHE A 182 -5.26 2.79 -6.53
C PHE A 182 -4.01 1.98 -6.86
N ILE A 183 -2.96 2.16 -6.07
CA ILE A 183 -1.70 1.42 -6.13
C ILE A 183 -1.42 0.85 -4.75
N GLY A 184 -0.99 -0.39 -4.65
CA GLY A 184 -0.62 -1.00 -3.37
C GLY A 184 0.72 -1.73 -3.47
N CYS A 185 1.57 -1.57 -2.45
CA CYS A 185 2.84 -2.28 -2.27
C CYS A 185 2.75 -3.22 -1.08
N GLN A 186 3.08 -4.52 -1.26
CA GLN A 186 3.13 -5.48 -0.16
C GLN A 186 4.32 -5.24 0.77
N PHE A 187 5.40 -4.70 0.24
CA PHE A 187 6.55 -4.25 1.02
C PHE A 187 6.27 -2.93 1.74
N HIS A 188 7.20 -2.53 2.60
CA HIS A 188 7.19 -1.27 3.32
C HIS A 188 8.14 -0.25 2.65
N PRO A 189 7.67 0.63 1.77
CA PRO A 189 8.55 1.62 1.14
C PRO A 189 9.26 2.51 2.15
N GLU A 190 8.60 2.89 3.26
CA GLU A 190 9.14 3.71 4.32
C GLU A 190 10.32 3.04 5.07
N ARG A 191 10.47 1.71 4.92
CA ARG A 191 11.56 0.90 5.48
C ARG A 191 12.54 0.38 4.42
N SER A 192 12.30 0.66 3.15
CA SER A 192 13.08 0.12 2.03
C SER A 192 14.21 1.06 1.56
N GLY A 193 14.70 1.93 2.43
CA GLY A 193 15.85 2.79 2.18
C GLY A 193 15.65 3.73 0.98
N LYS A 194 16.69 3.88 0.16
CA LYS A 194 16.67 4.80 -1.01
C LYS A 194 15.66 4.37 -2.07
N LEU A 195 15.49 3.07 -2.30
CA LEU A 195 14.56 2.55 -3.31
C LEU A 195 13.12 2.73 -2.87
N GLY A 196 12.81 2.47 -1.59
CA GLY A 196 11.51 2.76 -1.03
C GLY A 196 11.16 4.25 -1.06
N SER A 197 12.13 5.11 -0.73
CA SER A 197 11.99 6.56 -0.86
C SER A 197 11.69 6.97 -2.31
N LYS A 198 12.27 6.29 -3.29
CA LYS A 198 12.02 6.53 -4.72
C LYS A 198 10.59 6.14 -5.12
N ILE A 199 10.07 5.01 -4.64
CA ILE A 199 8.66 4.62 -4.84
C ILE A 199 7.72 5.69 -4.28
N ILE A 200 7.94 6.14 -3.03
CA ILE A 200 7.12 7.18 -2.40
C ILE A 200 7.19 8.47 -3.23
N LYS A 201 8.39 8.91 -3.62
CA LYS A 201 8.57 10.12 -4.42
C LYS A 201 7.87 10.02 -5.76
N ASN A 202 8.06 8.93 -6.50
CA ASN A 202 7.42 8.71 -7.80
C ASN A 202 5.89 8.78 -7.67
N PHE A 203 5.32 8.17 -6.61
CA PHE A 203 3.89 8.25 -6.35
C PHE A 203 3.42 9.69 -6.09
N LEU A 204 4.13 10.44 -5.22
CA LEU A 204 3.78 11.82 -4.91
C LEU A 204 3.86 12.75 -6.13
N GLU A 205 4.73 12.42 -7.09
CA GLU A 205 4.92 13.15 -8.35
C GLU A 205 4.00 12.67 -9.49
N LEU A 206 3.16 11.63 -9.29
CA LEU A 206 2.16 11.23 -10.29
C LEU A 206 1.24 12.41 -10.60
N LYS A 207 0.95 12.60 -11.88
CA LYS A 207 -0.08 13.56 -12.29
C LYS A 207 -1.46 13.02 -11.88
N ASN A 208 -2.33 13.90 -11.44
CA ASN A 208 -3.75 13.54 -11.27
C ASN A 208 -4.32 13.35 -12.68
N SER A 209 -4.95 12.21 -12.90
CA SER A 209 -5.61 11.84 -14.18
C SER A 209 -6.86 12.67 -14.38
#